data_2b86a877693e1e491b8ad86561e7260c
#
_entry.id   2b86a877693e1e491b8ad86561e7260c
#
_cell.length_a   1.000
_cell.length_b   1.000
_cell.length_c   1.000
_cell.angle_alpha   90.00
_cell.angle_beta   90.00
_cell.angle_gamma   90.00
#
_symmetry.space_group_name_H-M   'P 1'
#
loop_
_entity.id
_entity.type
_entity.pdbx_description
1 polymer ?
#
loop_
_entity_poly.entity_id
_entity_poly.type
_entity_poly.pdbx_seq_one_letter_code
_entity_poly.pdbx_strand_id
1 'polypeptide(L)'
;MSSTAGLTVSIVIPVLNAAEHLALLARLFQSQKPVPPLEVVLVDSGSTDDTLALAKQLGFITTTIFPFSHGGARNLGARLARGDLVVFLTQDAEPADERWLNQLTAPFQDPQVAGVYGRQLPRPDATPLECLFLAHRFPAGEAQTRRYSAESPIGYEEAFFSNVNAAVRRSVLLENPFDETLLMCEDQQFSRDVLRIGYAVTYAPNAQVIHSHTYTLRRYFQRYFDSIVALRQVFGGRFGLGTSSRLGRSYVGQEARTILRDHPGFFFRYVVLTLVRIAATLAAFASPVLPWRINRALSLHQKYWEENQGNVRRQKSGNRSG
;
A
#
# COMPACT_ATOMS: atom_id res chain seq x y z
N MET A 1 -19.89 -23.12 12.31
CA MET A 1 -19.32 -22.50 11.09
C MET A 1 -20.29 -21.40 10.67
N SER A 2 -20.07 -20.18 11.17
CA SER A 2 -20.87 -19.01 10.78
C SER A 2 -20.38 -18.54 9.41
N SER A 3 -21.23 -18.68 8.41
CA SER A 3 -20.99 -18.23 7.04
C SER A 3 -20.83 -16.69 7.03
N THR A 4 -19.87 -16.15 6.24
CA THR A 4 -19.88 -14.76 5.77
C THR A 4 -21.10 -14.48 4.88
N ALA A 5 -22.08 -15.38 4.88
CA ALA A 5 -23.33 -15.29 4.16
C ALA A 5 -24.06 -14.00 4.54
N GLY A 6 -23.85 -12.95 3.75
CA GLY A 6 -24.56 -11.69 3.88
C GLY A 6 -23.73 -10.43 3.58
N LEU A 7 -22.41 -10.42 3.78
CA LEU A 7 -21.62 -9.22 3.48
C LEU A 7 -21.35 -9.10 1.98
N THR A 8 -21.74 -7.97 1.40
CA THR A 8 -21.50 -7.64 0.01
C THR A 8 -20.15 -6.96 -0.16
N VAL A 9 -19.50 -7.16 -1.32
CA VAL A 9 -18.13 -6.70 -1.58
C VAL A 9 -18.10 -5.82 -2.83
N SER A 10 -17.53 -4.63 -2.72
CA SER A 10 -17.14 -3.78 -3.85
C SER A 10 -15.63 -3.77 -3.98
N ILE A 11 -15.11 -3.89 -5.20
CA ILE A 11 -13.67 -3.72 -5.48
C ILE A 11 -13.43 -2.29 -5.96
N VAL A 12 -12.44 -1.62 -5.38
CA VAL A 12 -12.03 -0.25 -5.75
C VAL A 12 -10.58 -0.28 -6.24
N ILE A 13 -10.35 0.20 -7.45
CA ILE A 13 -9.04 0.21 -8.09
C ILE A 13 -8.72 1.63 -8.59
N PRO A 14 -7.74 2.33 -7.98
CA PRO A 14 -7.15 3.52 -8.59
C PRO A 14 -6.40 3.11 -9.87
N VAL A 15 -6.65 3.81 -10.98
CA VAL A 15 -6.07 3.47 -12.29
C VAL A 15 -5.44 4.67 -12.98
N LEU A 16 -4.39 4.37 -13.76
CA LEU A 16 -3.76 5.27 -14.72
C LEU A 16 -3.16 4.44 -15.86
N ASN A 17 -3.72 4.56 -17.07
CA ASN A 17 -3.29 3.80 -18.25
C ASN A 17 -3.23 2.28 -17.95
N ALA A 18 -4.39 1.71 -17.58
CA ALA A 18 -4.54 0.33 -17.10
C ALA A 18 -5.17 -0.61 -18.13
N ALA A 19 -5.33 -0.18 -19.38
CA ALA A 19 -6.06 -0.94 -20.42
C ALA A 19 -5.58 -2.39 -20.53
N GLU A 20 -4.27 -2.64 -20.44
CA GLU A 20 -3.67 -3.97 -20.55
C GLU A 20 -4.08 -4.93 -19.41
N HIS A 21 -4.45 -4.40 -18.23
CA HIS A 21 -4.79 -5.21 -17.06
C HIS A 21 -6.29 -5.54 -16.97
N LEU A 22 -7.17 -4.68 -17.48
CA LEU A 22 -8.60 -4.74 -17.17
C LEU A 22 -9.29 -6.03 -17.61
N ALA A 23 -8.97 -6.55 -18.79
CA ALA A 23 -9.58 -7.78 -19.31
C ALA A 23 -9.23 -9.02 -18.47
N LEU A 24 -7.98 -9.07 -17.98
CA LEU A 24 -7.54 -10.14 -17.08
C LEU A 24 -8.23 -10.01 -15.71
N LEU A 25 -8.22 -8.82 -15.11
CA LEU A 25 -8.84 -8.57 -13.82
C LEU A 25 -10.34 -8.89 -13.84
N ALA A 26 -11.06 -8.50 -14.90
CA ALA A 26 -12.48 -8.81 -15.04
C ALA A 26 -12.74 -10.33 -14.99
N ARG A 27 -11.95 -11.13 -15.72
CA ARG A 27 -12.05 -12.59 -15.69
C ARG A 27 -11.75 -13.16 -14.32
N LEU A 28 -10.69 -12.67 -13.65
CA LEU A 28 -10.30 -13.12 -12.31
C LEU A 28 -11.38 -12.79 -11.27
N PHE A 29 -12.06 -11.65 -11.38
CA PHE A 29 -13.16 -11.28 -10.48
C PHE A 29 -14.40 -12.13 -10.71
N GLN A 30 -14.75 -12.40 -11.97
CA GLN A 30 -15.88 -13.26 -12.32
C GLN A 30 -15.70 -14.71 -11.87
N SER A 31 -14.46 -15.18 -11.80
CA SER A 31 -14.14 -16.55 -11.35
C SER A 31 -14.17 -16.74 -9.85
N GLN A 32 -14.33 -15.67 -9.04
CA GLN A 32 -14.27 -15.77 -7.58
C GLN A 32 -15.40 -16.61 -6.99
N LYS A 33 -15.07 -17.46 -6.03
CA LYS A 33 -16.00 -18.37 -5.34
C LYS A 33 -15.95 -18.13 -3.82
N PRO A 34 -17.06 -18.34 -3.12
CA PRO A 34 -18.36 -18.82 -3.60
C PRO A 34 -19.18 -17.77 -4.35
N VAL A 35 -18.88 -16.48 -4.19
CA VAL A 35 -19.64 -15.37 -4.80
C VAL A 35 -18.68 -14.34 -5.38
N PRO A 36 -18.90 -13.90 -6.62
CA PRO A 36 -18.13 -12.80 -7.20
C PRO A 36 -18.42 -11.47 -6.47
N PRO A 37 -17.59 -10.44 -6.66
CA PRO A 37 -17.85 -9.12 -6.11
C PRO A 37 -19.15 -8.52 -6.66
N LEU A 38 -19.82 -7.68 -5.87
CA LEU A 38 -21.04 -7.00 -6.27
C LEU A 38 -20.80 -6.03 -7.43
N GLU A 39 -19.67 -5.34 -7.38
CA GLU A 39 -19.31 -4.32 -8.37
C GLU A 39 -17.77 -4.04 -8.34
N VAL A 40 -17.31 -3.41 -9.42
CA VAL A 40 -15.94 -2.90 -9.53
C VAL A 40 -16.01 -1.41 -9.82
N VAL A 41 -15.33 -0.60 -9.00
CA VAL A 41 -15.24 0.85 -9.11
C VAL A 41 -13.81 1.22 -9.49
N LEU A 42 -13.62 1.81 -10.66
CA LEU A 42 -12.34 2.36 -11.10
C LEU A 42 -12.28 3.86 -10.80
N VAL A 43 -11.21 4.30 -10.16
CA VAL A 43 -10.94 5.71 -9.90
C VAL A 43 -9.78 6.15 -10.79
N ASP A 44 -10.12 6.77 -11.91
CA ASP A 44 -9.15 7.18 -12.93
C ASP A 44 -8.47 8.49 -12.58
N SER A 45 -7.15 8.53 -12.72
CA SER A 45 -6.33 9.71 -12.44
C SER A 45 -5.84 10.44 -13.70
N GLY A 46 -6.54 10.23 -14.84
CA GLY A 46 -6.27 10.90 -16.11
C GLY A 46 -5.64 9.98 -17.15
N SER A 47 -6.18 8.78 -17.34
CA SER A 47 -5.75 7.86 -18.41
C SER A 47 -5.93 8.47 -19.79
N THR A 48 -4.98 8.16 -20.67
CA THR A 48 -4.94 8.60 -22.07
C THR A 48 -5.01 7.44 -23.05
N ASP A 49 -5.04 6.21 -22.54
CA ASP A 49 -5.23 4.97 -23.29
C ASP A 49 -6.71 4.52 -23.27
N ASP A 50 -7.00 3.31 -23.72
CA ASP A 50 -8.35 2.76 -23.79
C ASP A 50 -8.94 2.33 -22.42
N THR A 51 -8.33 2.68 -21.28
CA THR A 51 -8.76 2.27 -19.94
C THR A 51 -10.25 2.53 -19.70
N LEU A 52 -10.74 3.75 -19.95
CA LEU A 52 -12.12 4.11 -19.65
C LEU A 52 -13.11 3.45 -20.64
N ALA A 53 -12.71 3.29 -21.89
CA ALA A 53 -13.54 2.62 -22.90
C ALA A 53 -13.73 1.13 -22.55
N LEU A 54 -12.66 0.44 -22.21
CA LEU A 54 -12.68 -0.97 -21.78
C LEU A 54 -13.45 -1.14 -20.45
N ALA A 55 -13.24 -0.26 -19.48
CA ALA A 55 -13.97 -0.30 -18.22
C ALA A 55 -15.48 -0.27 -18.42
N LYS A 56 -15.96 0.61 -19.31
CA LYS A 56 -17.39 0.69 -19.68
C LYS A 56 -17.88 -0.58 -20.33
N GLN A 57 -17.12 -1.18 -21.25
CA GLN A 57 -17.46 -2.46 -21.90
C GLN A 57 -17.55 -3.62 -20.91
N LEU A 58 -16.70 -3.61 -19.87
CA LEU A 58 -16.68 -4.61 -18.81
C LEU A 58 -17.76 -4.38 -17.72
N GLY A 59 -18.56 -3.30 -17.84
CA GLY A 59 -19.59 -2.97 -16.86
C GLY A 59 -19.04 -2.40 -15.53
N PHE A 60 -17.80 -1.91 -15.51
CA PHE A 60 -17.21 -1.29 -14.34
C PHE A 60 -17.73 0.13 -14.14
N ILE A 61 -17.93 0.52 -12.88
CA ILE A 61 -18.25 1.89 -12.51
C ILE A 61 -16.95 2.71 -12.61
N THR A 62 -17.01 3.87 -13.25
CA THR A 62 -15.83 4.73 -13.42
C THR A 62 -16.08 6.11 -12.82
N THR A 63 -15.06 6.67 -12.20
CA THR A 63 -15.01 8.07 -11.76
C THR A 63 -13.60 8.61 -11.97
N THR A 64 -13.46 9.92 -11.94
CA THR A 64 -12.15 10.58 -12.10
C THR A 64 -11.78 11.35 -10.84
N ILE A 65 -10.47 11.45 -10.58
CA ILE A 65 -9.93 12.25 -9.49
C ILE A 65 -8.84 13.19 -9.99
N PHE A 66 -8.93 14.45 -9.57
CA PHE A 66 -7.88 15.43 -9.80
C PHE A 66 -7.95 16.54 -8.72
N PRO A 67 -6.84 16.91 -8.07
CA PRO A 67 -5.53 16.25 -8.15
C PRO A 67 -5.55 14.83 -7.57
N PHE A 68 -4.61 13.99 -8.01
CA PHE A 68 -4.48 12.63 -7.51
C PHE A 68 -3.77 12.60 -6.15
N SER A 69 -4.33 11.89 -5.20
CA SER A 69 -3.63 11.35 -4.04
C SER A 69 -4.06 9.90 -3.79
N HIS A 70 -3.18 9.10 -3.19
CA HIS A 70 -3.48 7.69 -2.91
C HIS A 70 -4.69 7.54 -1.97
N GLY A 71 -4.75 8.34 -0.91
CA GLY A 71 -5.87 8.36 0.02
C GLY A 71 -7.15 8.89 -0.64
N GLY A 72 -7.06 9.99 -1.39
CA GLY A 72 -8.20 10.60 -2.06
C GLY A 72 -8.88 9.69 -3.06
N ALA A 73 -8.09 9.00 -3.90
CA ALA A 73 -8.63 8.04 -4.87
C ALA A 73 -9.39 6.89 -4.19
N ARG A 74 -8.83 6.33 -3.13
CA ARG A 74 -9.46 5.24 -2.38
C ARG A 74 -10.70 5.70 -1.60
N ASN A 75 -10.65 6.88 -0.98
CA ASN A 75 -11.81 7.47 -0.32
C ASN A 75 -12.95 7.75 -1.29
N LEU A 76 -12.64 8.30 -2.47
CA LEU A 76 -13.64 8.55 -3.51
C LEU A 76 -14.29 7.24 -3.96
N GLY A 77 -13.49 6.21 -4.25
CA GLY A 77 -14.00 4.90 -4.62
C GLY A 77 -14.86 4.27 -3.51
N ALA A 78 -14.45 4.36 -2.24
CA ALA A 78 -15.21 3.84 -1.10
C ALA A 78 -16.55 4.55 -0.87
N ARG A 79 -16.61 5.86 -1.17
CA ARG A 79 -17.88 6.61 -1.13
C ARG A 79 -18.87 6.14 -2.20
N LEU A 80 -18.37 5.80 -3.39
CA LEU A 80 -19.20 5.31 -4.50
C LEU A 80 -19.58 3.83 -4.35
N ALA A 81 -18.75 3.06 -3.66
CA ALA A 81 -18.99 1.64 -3.39
C ALA A 81 -20.28 1.43 -2.58
N ARG A 82 -21.01 0.36 -2.89
CA ARG A 82 -22.25 -0.04 -2.22
C ARG A 82 -22.10 -1.24 -1.31
N GLY A 83 -21.00 -1.99 -1.46
CA GLY A 83 -20.71 -3.16 -0.63
C GLY A 83 -20.44 -2.80 0.83
N ASP A 84 -20.73 -3.74 1.72
CA ASP A 84 -20.41 -3.66 3.15
C ASP A 84 -18.90 -3.65 3.39
N LEU A 85 -18.18 -4.33 2.51
CA LEU A 85 -16.72 -4.38 2.46
C LEU A 85 -16.23 -3.72 1.18
N VAL A 86 -15.18 -2.93 1.30
CA VAL A 86 -14.44 -2.37 0.17
C VAL A 86 -13.10 -3.07 0.06
N VAL A 87 -12.88 -3.73 -1.07
CA VAL A 87 -11.58 -4.32 -1.40
C VAL A 87 -10.78 -3.32 -2.21
N PHE A 88 -9.60 -2.98 -1.74
CA PHE A 88 -8.62 -2.20 -2.49
C PHE A 88 -7.64 -3.13 -3.18
N LEU A 89 -7.44 -2.88 -4.46
CA LEU A 89 -6.48 -3.59 -5.30
C LEU A 89 -5.71 -2.55 -6.12
N THR A 90 -4.42 -2.77 -6.37
CA THR A 90 -3.70 -2.00 -7.40
C THR A 90 -3.97 -2.58 -8.78
N GLN A 91 -3.93 -1.74 -9.82
CA GLN A 91 -4.32 -2.13 -11.18
C GLN A 91 -3.53 -3.31 -11.76
N ASP A 92 -2.35 -3.57 -11.23
CA ASP A 92 -1.39 -4.60 -11.67
C ASP A 92 -1.24 -5.76 -10.67
N ALA A 93 -2.09 -5.83 -9.64
CA ALA A 93 -2.17 -6.95 -8.71
C ALA A 93 -3.21 -7.97 -9.18
N GLU A 94 -2.80 -9.20 -9.40
CA GLU A 94 -3.61 -10.27 -9.97
C GLU A 94 -3.99 -11.28 -8.88
N PRO A 95 -5.29 -11.47 -8.54
CA PRO A 95 -5.73 -12.58 -7.69
C PRO A 95 -5.14 -13.91 -8.14
N ALA A 96 -4.48 -14.64 -7.22
CA ALA A 96 -3.75 -15.86 -7.57
C ALA A 96 -4.67 -17.07 -7.79
N ASP A 97 -5.86 -17.06 -7.19
CA ASP A 97 -6.84 -18.15 -7.32
C ASP A 97 -8.31 -17.68 -7.18
N GLU A 98 -9.23 -18.59 -7.43
CA GLU A 98 -10.68 -18.34 -7.34
C GLU A 98 -11.23 -18.18 -5.91
N ARG A 99 -10.42 -18.41 -4.87
CA ARG A 99 -10.79 -18.27 -3.46
C ARG A 99 -10.21 -17.02 -2.81
N TRP A 100 -9.44 -16.25 -3.56
CA TRP A 100 -8.79 -15.03 -3.05
C TRP A 100 -9.75 -14.11 -2.32
N LEU A 101 -10.89 -13.78 -2.94
CA LEU A 101 -11.86 -12.85 -2.34
C LEU A 101 -12.45 -13.40 -1.04
N ASN A 102 -12.82 -14.67 -1.04
CA ASN A 102 -13.35 -15.35 0.15
C ASN A 102 -12.32 -15.38 1.30
N GLN A 103 -11.06 -15.67 0.98
CA GLN A 103 -9.98 -15.71 1.96
C GLN A 103 -9.65 -14.34 2.52
N LEU A 104 -9.75 -13.28 1.69
CA LEU A 104 -9.53 -11.90 2.11
C LEU A 104 -10.66 -11.39 3.00
N THR A 105 -11.89 -11.84 2.77
CA THR A 105 -13.07 -11.36 3.49
C THR A 105 -13.46 -12.22 4.69
N ALA A 106 -12.98 -13.45 4.78
CA ALA A 106 -13.30 -14.38 5.87
C ALA A 106 -13.07 -13.80 7.28
N PRO A 107 -12.00 -13.03 7.57
CA PRO A 107 -11.79 -12.49 8.92
C PRO A 107 -12.86 -11.48 9.38
N PHE A 108 -13.66 -10.90 8.47
CA PHE A 108 -14.76 -9.99 8.83
C PHE A 108 -15.96 -10.65 9.48
N GLN A 109 -15.95 -11.97 9.69
CA GLN A 109 -16.89 -12.65 10.60
C GLN A 109 -16.77 -12.09 12.02
N ASP A 110 -15.60 -11.62 12.40
CA ASP A 110 -15.41 -10.84 13.61
C ASP A 110 -15.78 -9.37 13.34
N PRO A 111 -16.82 -8.83 14.00
CA PRO A 111 -17.25 -7.43 13.79
C PRO A 111 -16.20 -6.41 14.23
N GLN A 112 -15.24 -6.79 15.05
CA GLN A 112 -14.14 -5.91 15.47
C GLN A 112 -13.03 -5.79 14.42
N VAL A 113 -12.99 -6.62 13.39
CA VAL A 113 -12.02 -6.50 12.30
C VAL A 113 -12.44 -5.35 11.40
N ALA A 114 -11.63 -4.27 11.37
CA ALA A 114 -11.80 -3.13 10.50
C ALA A 114 -11.14 -3.30 9.15
N GLY A 115 -9.99 -3.99 9.10
CA GLY A 115 -9.20 -4.16 7.89
C GLY A 115 -8.49 -5.51 7.84
N VAL A 116 -8.36 -6.03 6.62
CA VAL A 116 -7.64 -7.27 6.30
C VAL A 116 -6.72 -6.97 5.12
N TYR A 117 -5.48 -7.44 5.17
CA TYR A 117 -4.60 -7.40 4.00
C TYR A 117 -4.05 -8.78 3.69
N GLY A 118 -3.87 -9.05 2.40
CA GLY A 118 -3.44 -10.34 1.91
C GLY A 118 -1.96 -10.37 1.54
N ARG A 119 -1.52 -11.53 1.10
CA ARG A 119 -0.16 -11.84 0.70
C ARG A 119 0.11 -11.37 -0.73
N GLN A 120 1.30 -10.81 -0.95
CA GLN A 120 1.82 -10.52 -2.28
C GLN A 120 2.86 -11.57 -2.66
N LEU A 121 2.71 -12.15 -3.83
CA LEU A 121 3.64 -13.10 -4.44
C LEU A 121 4.44 -12.41 -5.54
N PRO A 122 5.73 -12.73 -5.70
CA PRO A 122 6.53 -12.19 -6.78
C PRO A 122 6.06 -12.71 -8.14
N ARG A 123 6.20 -11.90 -9.18
CA ARG A 123 6.10 -12.33 -10.57
C ARG A 123 7.26 -13.27 -10.93
N PRO A 124 7.15 -14.11 -11.97
CA PRO A 124 8.21 -15.05 -12.35
C PRO A 124 9.56 -14.38 -12.69
N ASP A 125 9.54 -13.14 -13.14
CA ASP A 125 10.70 -12.33 -13.51
C ASP A 125 11.21 -11.42 -12.39
N ALA A 126 10.66 -11.53 -11.17
CA ALA A 126 11.06 -10.73 -10.02
C ALA A 126 12.53 -10.98 -9.66
N THR A 127 13.22 -9.91 -9.27
CA THR A 127 14.62 -10.04 -8.81
C THR A 127 14.71 -10.79 -7.48
N PRO A 128 15.85 -11.46 -7.19
CA PRO A 128 16.08 -12.14 -5.91
C PRO A 128 15.81 -11.22 -4.70
N LEU A 129 16.17 -9.95 -4.80
CA LEU A 129 15.94 -8.96 -3.73
C LEU A 129 14.45 -8.70 -3.51
N GLU A 130 13.67 -8.60 -4.58
CA GLU A 130 12.21 -8.42 -4.50
C GLU A 130 11.54 -9.67 -3.90
N CYS A 131 11.96 -10.86 -4.31
CA CYS A 131 11.49 -12.12 -3.73
C CYS A 131 11.73 -12.18 -2.22
N LEU A 132 12.91 -11.80 -1.76
CA LEU A 132 13.25 -11.75 -0.33
C LEU A 132 12.43 -10.72 0.42
N PHE A 133 12.25 -9.52 -0.17
CA PHE A 133 11.42 -8.47 0.40
C PHE A 133 9.97 -8.93 0.60
N LEU A 134 9.36 -9.51 -0.44
CA LEU A 134 7.98 -10.00 -0.36
C LEU A 134 7.84 -11.17 0.61
N ALA A 135 8.78 -12.11 0.63
CA ALA A 135 8.77 -13.22 1.58
C ALA A 135 8.89 -12.74 3.04
N HIS A 136 9.66 -11.69 3.30
CA HIS A 136 9.79 -11.10 4.62
C HIS A 136 8.55 -10.31 5.05
N ARG A 137 7.99 -9.49 4.15
CA ARG A 137 6.85 -8.62 4.46
C ARG A 137 5.51 -9.34 4.46
N PHE A 138 5.39 -10.37 3.63
CA PHE A 138 4.18 -11.15 3.43
C PHE A 138 4.47 -12.65 3.60
N PRO A 139 4.87 -13.09 4.81
CA PRO A 139 5.24 -14.48 5.05
C PRO A 139 4.06 -15.43 4.82
N ALA A 140 4.38 -16.66 4.43
CA ALA A 140 3.42 -17.76 4.48
C ALA A 140 3.11 -18.12 5.94
N GLY A 141 1.99 -18.79 6.18
CA GLY A 141 1.63 -19.27 7.51
C GLY A 141 0.15 -19.10 7.82
N GLU A 142 -0.16 -18.92 9.09
CA GLU A 142 -1.53 -18.70 9.57
C GLU A 142 -1.91 -17.22 9.56
N ALA A 143 -3.22 -16.96 9.57
CA ALA A 143 -3.74 -15.59 9.69
C ALA A 143 -3.35 -14.98 11.04
N GLN A 144 -2.95 -13.71 11.02
CA GLN A 144 -2.48 -12.99 12.19
C GLN A 144 -3.37 -11.78 12.44
N THR A 145 -4.11 -11.78 13.54
CA THR A 145 -4.95 -10.65 13.93
C THR A 145 -4.26 -9.82 15.01
N ARG A 146 -4.10 -8.54 14.73
CA ARG A 146 -3.52 -7.55 15.66
C ARG A 146 -4.63 -6.74 16.32
N ARG A 147 -4.53 -6.60 17.64
CA ARG A 147 -5.40 -5.80 18.49
C ARG A 147 -4.53 -5.03 19.46
N TYR A 148 -4.83 -3.77 19.67
CA TYR A 148 -4.06 -2.93 20.58
C TYR A 148 -4.99 -2.28 21.60
N SER A 149 -4.51 -2.15 22.83
CA SER A 149 -5.14 -1.28 23.80
C SER A 149 -4.80 0.18 23.52
N ALA A 150 -5.65 1.09 23.98
CA ALA A 150 -5.41 2.53 23.81
C ALA A 150 -4.08 3.03 24.44
N GLU A 151 -3.53 2.27 25.39
CA GLU A 151 -2.30 2.59 26.11
C GLU A 151 -1.02 2.15 25.38
N SER A 152 -1.13 1.24 24.41
CA SER A 152 0.04 0.71 23.70
C SER A 152 0.48 1.64 22.57
N PRO A 153 1.77 2.00 22.48
CA PRO A 153 2.28 2.75 21.36
C PRO A 153 2.28 1.89 20.11
N ILE A 154 1.57 2.33 19.06
CA ILE A 154 1.54 1.65 17.76
C ILE A 154 2.64 2.23 16.90
N GLY A 155 3.63 1.41 16.58
CA GLY A 155 4.73 1.73 15.67
C GLY A 155 4.46 1.27 14.24
N TYR A 156 5.50 1.36 13.42
CA TYR A 156 5.45 0.97 12.01
C TYR A 156 5.13 -0.51 11.78
N GLU A 157 5.74 -1.42 12.54
CA GLU A 157 5.53 -2.86 12.36
C GLU A 157 4.13 -3.27 12.80
N GLU A 158 3.64 -2.70 13.89
CA GLU A 158 2.30 -2.98 14.40
C GLU A 158 1.20 -2.45 13.47
N ALA A 159 1.42 -1.29 12.87
CA ALA A 159 0.46 -0.67 11.95
C ALA A 159 0.63 -1.11 10.50
N PHE A 160 1.54 -2.05 10.19
CA PHE A 160 1.76 -2.45 8.81
C PHE A 160 0.47 -2.95 8.16
N PHE A 161 0.15 -2.37 7.01
CA PHE A 161 -1.02 -2.66 6.19
C PHE A 161 -0.67 -2.37 4.73
N SER A 162 -1.35 -2.99 3.76
CA SER A 162 -1.03 -2.76 2.35
C SER A 162 -2.28 -2.77 1.47
N ASN A 163 -2.62 -1.61 0.92
CA ASN A 163 -3.73 -1.42 -0.02
C ASN A 163 -3.46 -2.00 -1.43
N VAL A 164 -2.34 -2.67 -1.64
CA VAL A 164 -2.11 -3.46 -2.86
C VAL A 164 -3.11 -4.61 -2.95
N ASN A 165 -3.46 -5.20 -1.78
CA ASN A 165 -4.36 -6.32 -1.63
C ASN A 165 -4.99 -6.25 -0.24
N ALA A 166 -6.06 -5.50 -0.09
CA ALA A 166 -6.70 -5.29 1.20
C ALA A 166 -8.22 -5.23 1.10
N ALA A 167 -8.89 -5.55 2.18
CA ALA A 167 -10.31 -5.30 2.38
C ALA A 167 -10.50 -4.46 3.64
N VAL A 168 -11.48 -3.58 3.65
CA VAL A 168 -11.85 -2.78 4.81
C VAL A 168 -13.36 -2.77 4.99
N ARG A 169 -13.80 -2.70 6.26
CA ARG A 169 -15.21 -2.47 6.56
C ARG A 169 -15.58 -1.05 6.15
N ARG A 170 -16.50 -0.92 5.16
CA ARG A 170 -16.85 0.36 4.56
C ARG A 170 -17.33 1.40 5.59
N SER A 171 -18.17 1.00 6.55
CA SER A 171 -18.66 1.89 7.61
C SER A 171 -17.51 2.49 8.42
N VAL A 172 -16.54 1.66 8.83
CA VAL A 172 -15.36 2.10 9.59
C VAL A 172 -14.48 3.05 8.76
N LEU A 173 -14.29 2.76 7.47
CA LEU A 173 -13.49 3.62 6.58
C LEU A 173 -14.16 4.97 6.34
N LEU A 174 -15.48 5.03 6.22
CA LEU A 174 -16.20 6.31 6.04
C LEU A 174 -16.12 7.20 7.27
N GLU A 175 -16.05 6.61 8.47
CA GLU A 175 -15.85 7.33 9.73
C GLU A 175 -14.37 7.70 9.97
N ASN A 176 -13.44 6.89 9.46
CA ASN A 176 -12.00 7.04 9.63
C ASN A 176 -11.30 7.01 8.26
N PRO A 177 -11.45 8.02 7.42
CA PRO A 177 -10.95 8.00 6.05
C PRO A 177 -9.42 8.02 6.00
N PHE A 178 -8.89 7.57 4.88
CA PHE A 178 -7.48 7.75 4.58
C PHE A 178 -7.12 9.24 4.57
N ASP A 179 -5.95 9.58 5.09
CA ASP A 179 -5.43 10.95 5.02
C ASP A 179 -5.00 11.27 3.58
N GLU A 180 -5.75 12.15 2.93
CA GLU A 180 -5.55 12.56 1.53
C GLU A 180 -4.32 13.47 1.35
N THR A 181 -3.76 13.99 2.45
CA THR A 181 -2.60 14.91 2.44
C THR A 181 -1.26 14.18 2.49
N LEU A 182 -1.26 12.89 2.75
CA LEU A 182 -0.05 12.08 2.79
C LEU A 182 0.53 11.85 1.39
N LEU A 183 1.85 11.84 1.31
CA LEU A 183 2.56 11.47 0.08
C LEU A 183 2.23 10.04 -0.35
N MET A 184 2.20 9.12 0.61
CA MET A 184 1.81 7.70 0.53
C MET A 184 1.70 7.12 1.95
N CYS A 185 1.51 5.81 2.11
CA CYS A 185 1.32 5.11 3.40
C CYS A 185 0.03 5.50 4.13
N GLU A 186 -0.99 5.95 3.40
CA GLU A 186 -2.34 6.17 3.90
C GLU A 186 -2.95 4.91 4.49
N ASP A 187 -2.55 3.74 3.97
CA ASP A 187 -2.93 2.42 4.46
C ASP A 187 -2.40 2.14 5.87
N GLN A 188 -1.17 2.51 6.14
CA GLN A 188 -0.58 2.34 7.48
C GLN A 188 -1.10 3.40 8.46
N GLN A 189 -1.41 4.61 7.97
CA GLN A 189 -2.11 5.61 8.77
C GLN A 189 -3.48 5.08 9.20
N PHE A 190 -4.28 4.56 8.27
CA PHE A 190 -5.59 3.97 8.57
C PHE A 190 -5.46 2.82 9.59
N SER A 191 -4.56 1.87 9.35
CA SER A 191 -4.33 0.75 10.26
C SER A 191 -3.97 1.22 11.68
N ARG A 192 -3.05 2.18 11.81
CA ARG A 192 -2.69 2.79 13.09
C ARG A 192 -3.91 3.39 13.80
N ASP A 193 -4.74 4.11 13.07
CA ASP A 193 -5.82 4.89 13.67
C ASP A 193 -7.01 3.98 14.08
N VAL A 194 -7.36 2.97 13.29
CA VAL A 194 -8.39 2.00 13.68
C VAL A 194 -7.95 1.10 14.84
N LEU A 195 -6.66 0.72 14.90
CA LEU A 195 -6.10 0.00 16.05
C LEU A 195 -6.20 0.84 17.33
N ARG A 196 -5.94 2.16 17.27
CA ARG A 196 -6.04 3.07 18.43
C ARG A 196 -7.43 3.19 19.02
N ILE A 197 -8.45 3.06 18.20
CA ILE A 197 -9.85 3.13 18.63
C ILE A 197 -10.44 1.76 18.93
N GLY A 198 -9.60 0.72 19.03
CA GLY A 198 -9.99 -0.62 19.54
C GLY A 198 -10.41 -1.63 18.48
N TYR A 199 -10.36 -1.29 17.18
CA TYR A 199 -10.55 -2.26 16.12
C TYR A 199 -9.34 -3.19 15.98
N ALA A 200 -9.55 -4.26 15.21
CA ALA A 200 -8.52 -5.22 14.84
C ALA A 200 -8.15 -5.10 13.35
N VAL A 201 -6.91 -5.46 13.04
CA VAL A 201 -6.41 -5.61 11.68
C VAL A 201 -5.83 -7.00 11.50
N THR A 202 -6.17 -7.68 10.41
CA THR A 202 -5.76 -9.06 10.16
C THR A 202 -4.87 -9.17 8.90
N TYR A 203 -3.79 -9.91 9.00
CA TYR A 203 -3.04 -10.43 7.87
C TYR A 203 -3.60 -11.79 7.46
N ALA A 204 -4.02 -11.94 6.20
CA ALA A 204 -4.59 -13.16 5.63
C ALA A 204 -3.63 -13.74 4.56
N PRO A 205 -2.67 -14.61 4.93
CA PRO A 205 -1.62 -15.10 4.02
C PRO A 205 -2.13 -15.96 2.86
N ASN A 206 -3.33 -16.51 2.97
CA ASN A 206 -3.96 -17.30 1.92
C ASN A 206 -4.68 -16.43 0.87
N ALA A 207 -5.02 -15.18 1.19
CA ALA A 207 -5.56 -14.22 0.22
C ALA A 207 -4.41 -13.66 -0.62
N GLN A 208 -4.04 -14.37 -1.68
CA GLN A 208 -2.81 -14.13 -2.45
C GLN A 208 -3.09 -13.36 -3.74
N VAL A 209 -2.19 -12.41 -4.05
CA VAL A 209 -2.11 -11.75 -5.36
C VAL A 209 -0.70 -11.85 -5.91
N ILE A 210 -0.55 -11.93 -7.23
CA ILE A 210 0.74 -11.83 -7.92
C ILE A 210 0.99 -10.34 -8.18
N HIS A 211 2.02 -9.78 -7.51
CA HIS A 211 2.38 -8.37 -7.63
C HIS A 211 3.83 -8.16 -7.23
N SER A 212 4.63 -7.63 -8.12
CA SER A 212 5.99 -7.20 -7.86
C SER A 212 6.46 -6.22 -8.94
N HIS A 213 7.51 -5.46 -8.64
CA HIS A 213 8.06 -4.46 -9.55
C HIS A 213 9.56 -4.62 -9.73
N THR A 214 10.01 -4.49 -10.96
CA THR A 214 11.44 -4.33 -11.27
C THR A 214 11.74 -2.86 -11.52
N TYR A 215 12.48 -2.26 -10.59
CA TYR A 215 12.81 -0.83 -10.67
C TYR A 215 14.17 -0.56 -11.31
N THR A 216 14.28 0.52 -12.08
CA THR A 216 15.57 1.14 -12.36
C THR A 216 16.17 1.72 -11.08
N LEU A 217 17.50 1.91 -11.00
CA LEU A 217 18.16 2.47 -9.81
C LEU A 217 17.56 3.81 -9.38
N ARG A 218 17.21 4.67 -10.35
CA ARG A 218 16.56 5.96 -10.09
C ARG A 218 15.19 5.78 -9.44
N ARG A 219 14.32 4.94 -10.01
CA ARG A 219 12.98 4.67 -9.46
C ARG A 219 13.06 3.99 -8.11
N TYR A 220 14.04 3.10 -7.92
CA TYR A 220 14.28 2.44 -6.64
C TYR A 220 14.66 3.46 -5.56
N PHE A 221 15.57 4.40 -5.85
CA PHE A 221 15.90 5.52 -4.96
C PHE A 221 14.65 6.34 -4.62
N GLN A 222 13.92 6.80 -5.63
CA GLN A 222 12.73 7.64 -5.47
C GLN A 222 11.66 6.95 -4.63
N ARG A 223 11.43 5.65 -4.86
CA ARG A 223 10.47 4.85 -4.08
C ARG A 223 10.85 4.78 -2.59
N TYR A 224 12.13 4.52 -2.29
CA TYR A 224 12.61 4.50 -0.90
C TYR A 224 12.56 5.87 -0.25
N PHE A 225 12.94 6.92 -0.98
CA PHE A 225 12.83 8.30 -0.52
C PHE A 225 11.40 8.63 -0.12
N ASP A 226 10.44 8.41 -1.00
CA ASP A 226 9.02 8.69 -0.76
C ASP A 226 8.47 7.85 0.41
N SER A 227 8.81 6.57 0.47
CA SER A 227 8.36 5.68 1.56
C SER A 227 8.86 6.17 2.93
N ILE A 228 10.12 6.54 3.06
CA ILE A 228 10.68 7.04 4.33
C ILE A 228 10.08 8.40 4.71
N VAL A 229 9.90 9.31 3.74
CA VAL A 229 9.21 10.59 3.99
C VAL A 229 7.81 10.35 4.53
N ALA A 230 7.04 9.48 3.87
CA ALA A 230 5.67 9.17 4.25
C ALA A 230 5.59 8.49 5.63
N LEU A 231 6.45 7.51 5.91
CA LEU A 231 6.49 6.86 7.23
C LEU A 231 6.79 7.86 8.36
N ARG A 232 7.64 8.85 8.09
CA ARG A 232 7.90 9.93 9.05
C ARG A 232 6.70 10.86 9.23
N GLN A 233 5.91 11.08 8.19
CA GLN A 233 4.65 11.83 8.29
C GLN A 233 3.65 11.07 9.18
N VAL A 234 3.50 9.75 8.97
CA VAL A 234 2.55 8.92 9.71
C VAL A 234 2.98 8.70 11.16
N PHE A 235 4.25 8.37 11.42
CA PHE A 235 4.70 7.93 12.75
C PHE A 235 5.51 8.99 13.52
N GLY A 236 5.84 10.13 12.88
CA GLY A 236 6.57 11.23 13.52
C GLY A 236 7.93 10.80 14.07
N GLY A 237 8.28 11.31 15.25
CA GLY A 237 9.54 11.00 15.92
C GLY A 237 9.74 9.53 16.30
N ARG A 238 8.69 8.69 16.24
CA ARG A 238 8.79 7.24 16.48
C ARG A 238 9.45 6.51 15.32
N PHE A 239 9.45 7.08 14.11
CA PHE A 239 10.18 6.59 12.96
C PHE A 239 11.47 7.39 12.76
N GLY A 240 12.45 7.15 13.63
CA GLY A 240 13.76 7.82 13.61
C GLY A 240 14.85 7.01 12.90
N LEU A 241 16.02 7.64 12.67
CA LEU A 241 17.21 6.96 12.11
C LEU A 241 17.61 5.72 12.92
N GLY A 242 17.51 5.79 14.27
CA GLY A 242 17.82 4.67 15.15
C GLY A 242 16.89 3.47 14.95
N THR A 243 15.59 3.70 14.77
CA THR A 243 14.60 2.66 14.48
C THR A 243 14.85 2.07 13.11
N SER A 244 14.97 2.90 12.08
CA SER A 244 15.30 2.47 10.71
C SER A 244 16.60 1.68 10.64
N SER A 245 17.65 2.10 11.34
CA SER A 245 18.95 1.43 11.30
C SER A 245 18.98 0.09 12.04
N ARG A 246 18.19 -0.07 13.12
CA ARG A 246 18.10 -1.34 13.85
C ARG A 246 17.34 -2.39 13.06
N LEU A 247 16.16 -2.04 12.55
CA LEU A 247 15.37 -2.90 11.68
C LEU A 247 16.15 -3.24 10.40
N GLY A 248 16.80 -2.24 9.78
CA GLY A 248 17.55 -2.40 8.56
C GLY A 248 18.78 -3.29 8.70
N ARG A 249 19.55 -3.22 9.80
CA ARG A 249 20.81 -4.00 9.93
C ARG A 249 20.58 -5.49 10.01
N SER A 250 19.62 -5.95 10.79
CA SER A 250 19.27 -7.38 10.87
C SER A 250 18.78 -7.89 9.53
N TYR A 251 17.88 -7.14 8.89
CA TYR A 251 17.31 -7.50 7.60
C TYR A 251 18.35 -7.50 6.47
N VAL A 252 19.17 -6.45 6.35
CA VAL A 252 20.25 -6.37 5.35
C VAL A 252 21.30 -7.50 5.52
N GLY A 253 21.62 -7.85 6.78
CA GLY A 253 22.52 -8.97 7.05
C GLY A 253 21.95 -10.31 6.61
N GLN A 254 20.66 -10.53 6.79
CA GLN A 254 19.97 -11.74 6.32
C GLN A 254 19.86 -11.77 4.79
N GLU A 255 19.47 -10.65 4.16
CA GLU A 255 19.46 -10.52 2.70
C GLU A 255 20.82 -10.85 2.09
N ALA A 256 21.90 -10.24 2.64
CA ALA A 256 23.27 -10.46 2.13
C ALA A 256 23.68 -11.94 2.17
N ARG A 257 23.39 -12.62 3.29
CA ARG A 257 23.71 -14.06 3.44
C ARG A 257 22.93 -14.91 2.44
N THR A 258 21.63 -14.63 2.27
CA THR A 258 20.79 -15.37 1.32
C THR A 258 21.21 -15.12 -0.11
N ILE A 259 21.49 -13.86 -0.49
CA ILE A 259 21.98 -13.52 -1.84
C ILE A 259 23.33 -14.18 -2.12
N LEU A 260 24.27 -14.15 -1.19
CA LEU A 260 25.58 -14.79 -1.37
C LEU A 260 25.47 -16.32 -1.53
N ARG A 261 24.56 -16.94 -0.78
CA ARG A 261 24.37 -18.40 -0.80
C ARG A 261 23.62 -18.85 -2.06
N ASP A 262 22.48 -18.21 -2.38
CA ASP A 262 21.51 -18.72 -3.35
C ASP A 262 21.59 -18.01 -4.71
N HIS A 263 22.12 -16.77 -4.75
CA HIS A 263 22.20 -15.92 -5.94
C HIS A 263 23.53 -15.15 -6.03
N PRO A 264 24.71 -15.81 -5.98
CA PRO A 264 26.01 -15.12 -5.89
C PRO A 264 26.26 -14.16 -7.05
N GLY A 265 25.78 -14.46 -8.26
CA GLY A 265 25.88 -13.58 -9.43
C GLY A 265 25.10 -12.26 -9.29
N PHE A 266 24.14 -12.19 -8.37
CA PHE A 266 23.36 -10.96 -8.09
C PHE A 266 24.02 -10.09 -7.00
N PHE A 267 25.07 -10.56 -6.32
CA PHE A 267 25.62 -9.90 -5.13
C PHE A 267 26.13 -8.48 -5.39
N PHE A 268 26.83 -8.24 -6.50
CA PHE A 268 27.28 -6.89 -6.84
C PHE A 268 26.09 -5.92 -6.99
N ARG A 269 25.04 -6.33 -7.71
CA ARG A 269 23.84 -5.56 -7.87
C ARG A 269 23.12 -5.31 -6.54
N TYR A 270 23.10 -6.30 -5.65
CA TYR A 270 22.58 -6.19 -4.29
C TYR A 270 23.32 -5.11 -3.49
N VAL A 271 24.66 -5.07 -3.55
CA VAL A 271 25.46 -4.03 -2.88
C VAL A 271 25.08 -2.64 -3.39
N VAL A 272 25.00 -2.45 -4.72
CA VAL A 272 24.59 -1.18 -5.34
C VAL A 272 23.21 -0.77 -4.86
N LEU A 273 22.21 -1.67 -4.89
CA LEU A 273 20.85 -1.39 -4.43
C LEU A 273 20.81 -1.04 -2.93
N THR A 274 21.63 -1.68 -2.12
CA THR A 274 21.75 -1.39 -0.68
C THR A 274 22.32 0.01 -0.45
N LEU A 275 23.34 0.42 -1.19
CA LEU A 275 23.88 1.78 -1.13
C LEU A 275 22.84 2.81 -1.58
N VAL A 276 22.06 2.51 -2.61
CA VAL A 276 20.94 3.37 -3.06
C VAL A 276 19.87 3.50 -1.97
N ARG A 277 19.50 2.40 -1.28
CA ARG A 277 18.57 2.46 -0.13
C ARG A 277 19.08 3.37 0.99
N ILE A 278 20.36 3.23 1.34
CA ILE A 278 20.98 4.08 2.38
C ILE A 278 20.95 5.54 1.96
N ALA A 279 21.38 5.86 0.74
CA ALA A 279 21.37 7.23 0.22
C ALA A 279 19.95 7.83 0.20
N ALA A 280 18.95 7.07 -0.25
CA ALA A 280 17.55 7.49 -0.27
C ALA A 280 17.02 7.76 1.16
N THR A 281 17.36 6.88 2.11
CA THR A 281 16.98 7.03 3.52
C THR A 281 17.57 8.31 4.10
N LEU A 282 18.88 8.56 3.92
CA LEU A 282 19.54 9.78 4.40
C LEU A 282 18.94 11.03 3.78
N ALA A 283 18.69 11.03 2.46
CA ALA A 283 18.03 12.13 1.75
C ALA A 283 16.62 12.39 2.30
N ALA A 284 15.83 11.34 2.58
CA ALA A 284 14.50 11.46 3.15
C ALA A 284 14.50 12.03 4.58
N PHE A 285 15.51 11.68 5.38
CA PHE A 285 15.68 12.32 6.71
C PHE A 285 16.08 13.79 6.60
N ALA A 286 16.81 14.17 5.56
CA ALA A 286 17.16 15.55 5.29
C ALA A 286 16.02 16.36 4.62
N SER A 287 14.96 15.70 4.11
CA SER A 287 13.89 16.36 3.33
C SER A 287 13.24 17.58 4.00
N PRO A 288 13.09 17.69 5.35
CA PRO A 288 12.49 18.87 5.97
C PRO A 288 13.35 20.14 5.83
N VAL A 289 14.65 19.99 5.65
CA VAL A 289 15.59 21.13 5.50
C VAL A 289 15.97 21.39 4.03
N LEU A 290 15.71 20.45 3.15
CA LEU A 290 15.97 20.59 1.73
C LEU A 290 14.95 21.54 1.07
N PRO A 291 15.38 22.33 0.06
CA PRO A 291 14.46 23.07 -0.79
C PRO A 291 13.45 22.14 -1.47
N TRP A 292 12.19 22.59 -1.58
CA TRP A 292 11.12 21.80 -2.21
C TRP A 292 11.47 21.29 -3.61
N ARG A 293 12.23 22.08 -4.41
CA ARG A 293 12.69 21.69 -5.76
C ARG A 293 13.59 20.46 -5.72
N ILE A 294 14.43 20.33 -4.69
CA ILE A 294 15.29 19.15 -4.50
C ILE A 294 14.40 17.96 -4.09
N ASN A 295 13.51 18.11 -3.12
CA ASN A 295 12.59 17.05 -2.73
C ASN A 295 11.76 16.54 -3.92
N ARG A 296 11.24 17.48 -4.75
CA ARG A 296 10.55 17.15 -5.99
C ARG A 296 11.39 16.29 -6.95
N ALA A 297 12.65 16.64 -7.15
CA ALA A 297 13.56 15.90 -8.04
C ALA A 297 13.89 14.49 -7.51
N LEU A 298 13.91 14.31 -6.18
CA LEU A 298 14.19 13.06 -5.51
C LEU A 298 12.96 12.14 -5.39
N SER A 299 11.75 12.63 -5.66
CA SER A 299 10.48 11.95 -5.46
C SER A 299 9.91 11.38 -6.77
N LEU A 300 9.16 10.29 -6.68
CA LEU A 300 8.26 9.81 -7.75
C LEU A 300 7.02 10.71 -7.88
N HIS A 301 6.55 11.26 -6.76
CA HIS A 301 5.33 12.06 -6.66
C HIS A 301 5.63 13.55 -6.75
N GLN A 302 6.12 14.01 -7.92
CA GLN A 302 6.57 15.38 -8.11
C GLN A 302 5.48 16.43 -7.86
N LYS A 303 4.23 16.15 -8.25
CA LYS A 303 3.07 17.04 -8.05
C LYS A 303 2.80 17.31 -6.56
N TYR A 304 2.96 16.31 -5.72
CA TYR A 304 2.81 16.46 -4.27
C TYR A 304 3.69 17.60 -3.72
N TRP A 305 4.96 17.68 -4.16
CA TRP A 305 5.88 18.71 -3.71
C TRP A 305 5.59 20.09 -4.30
N GLU A 306 4.98 20.15 -5.48
CA GLU A 306 4.52 21.40 -6.12
C GLU A 306 3.33 21.99 -5.35
N GLU A 307 2.35 21.18 -5.01
CA GLU A 307 1.13 21.58 -4.29
C GLU A 307 1.41 21.98 -2.84
N ASN A 308 2.38 21.31 -2.20
CA ASN A 308 2.74 21.57 -0.80
C ASN A 308 3.82 22.65 -0.60
N GLN A 309 4.22 23.40 -1.64
CA GLN A 309 5.22 24.48 -1.55
C GLN A 309 4.90 25.52 -0.45
N GLY A 310 3.62 25.81 -0.23
CA GLY A 310 3.14 26.78 0.77
C GLY A 310 3.23 26.29 2.21
N ASN A 311 3.04 25.01 2.45
CA ASN A 311 2.98 24.42 3.80
C ASN A 311 4.36 24.33 4.45
N VAL A 312 5.42 24.07 3.66
CA VAL A 312 6.82 24.06 4.15
C VAL A 312 7.26 25.46 4.63
N ARG A 313 6.70 26.54 4.05
CA ARG A 313 7.01 27.92 4.49
C ARG A 313 6.28 28.29 5.79
N ARG A 314 5.06 27.79 6.03
CA ARG A 314 4.29 28.09 7.26
C ARG A 314 4.85 27.40 8.49
N GLN A 315 5.39 26.18 8.37
CA GLN A 315 6.05 25.51 9.49
C GLN A 315 7.36 26.19 9.93
N LYS A 316 8.06 26.88 9.00
CA LYS A 316 9.27 27.66 9.33
C LYS A 316 8.96 29.01 9.99
N SER A 317 7.80 29.60 9.76
CA SER A 317 7.40 30.88 10.39
C SER A 317 6.77 30.69 11.77
N GLY A 318 6.11 29.55 12.02
CA GLY A 318 5.53 29.24 13.34
C GLY A 318 6.54 28.89 14.44
N ASN A 319 7.75 28.46 14.08
CA ASN A 319 8.81 28.10 15.03
C ASN A 319 9.75 29.28 15.38
N ARG A 320 9.44 30.51 14.92
CA ARG A 320 10.22 31.72 15.27
C ARG A 320 9.48 32.68 16.23
N SER A 321 8.31 32.28 16.71
CA SER A 321 7.52 33.07 17.67
C SER A 321 7.01 32.19 18.81
N GLY A 322 7.92 31.59 19.53
CA GLY A 322 7.67 30.84 20.74
C GLY A 322 8.94 30.78 21.57
#